data_5bf74cf614a5002a43030121ffba88a4
#
_entry.id   5bf74cf614a5002a43030121ffba88a4
#
_cell.length_a   1.000
_cell.length_b   1.000
_cell.length_c   1.000
_cell.angle_alpha   90.00
_cell.angle_beta   90.00
_cell.angle_gamma   90.00
#
_symmetry.space_group_name_H-M   'P 1'
#
loop_
_entity.id
_entity.type
_entity.pdbx_description
1 polymer ?
#
loop_
_entity_poly.entity_id
_entity_poly.type
_entity_poly.pdbx_seq_one_letter_code
_entity_poly.pdbx_strand_id
1 'polypeptide(L)'
;MTPMSDVMTLLLTFFMLTSTFVKNEPVKVNVPGSVSEIKVPENGVLTILVNPKKDSAGNPTGEGQVFMSIDNTEQLGETYSTMFPGASALELDVFTREGTFGIPMDEMKTYLSLSTDQRQKMLPTKGIPLDSIDGGMSEFQMWVDAARNVNENIKIALKADASSPYKTVKKVMNELQDMDESHYYMITNLKASED
;
A
#
# COMPACT_ATOMS: atom_id res chain seq x y z
N MET A 1 6.23 -36.45 36.46
CA MET A 1 6.76 -36.25 35.07
C MET A 1 6.06 -35.11 34.30
N THR A 2 5.22 -34.34 34.96
CA THR A 2 4.37 -33.34 34.35
C THR A 2 4.82 -31.88 34.42
N PRO A 3 5.71 -31.44 35.38
CA PRO A 3 6.06 -30.02 35.47
C PRO A 3 6.86 -29.47 34.27
N MET A 4 7.72 -30.30 33.70
CA MET A 4 8.55 -29.92 32.56
C MET A 4 7.71 -29.76 31.28
N SER A 5 6.73 -30.62 31.06
CA SER A 5 5.81 -30.53 29.92
C SER A 5 4.89 -29.31 30.02
N ASP A 6 4.48 -28.96 31.23
CA ASP A 6 3.62 -27.81 31.48
C ASP A 6 4.33 -26.49 31.18
N VAL A 7 5.58 -26.36 31.65
CA VAL A 7 6.46 -25.21 31.36
C VAL A 7 6.71 -25.09 29.84
N MET A 8 6.98 -26.20 29.14
CA MET A 8 7.14 -26.18 27.68
C MET A 8 5.87 -25.75 26.96
N THR A 9 4.71 -26.24 27.39
CA THR A 9 3.43 -25.88 26.80
C THR A 9 3.09 -24.41 27.05
N LEU A 10 3.32 -23.91 28.27
CA LEU A 10 3.16 -22.50 28.62
C LEU A 10 4.07 -21.58 27.78
N LEU A 11 5.33 -21.93 27.60
CA LEU A 11 6.27 -21.19 26.74
C LEU A 11 5.83 -21.21 25.30
N LEU A 12 5.39 -22.37 24.77
CA LEU A 12 4.91 -22.50 23.39
C LEU A 12 3.67 -21.63 23.15
N THR A 13 2.69 -21.69 24.05
CA THR A 13 1.47 -20.89 23.97
C THR A 13 1.76 -19.39 24.13
N PHE A 14 2.68 -19.02 25.04
CA PHE A 14 3.13 -17.64 25.18
C PHE A 14 3.78 -17.11 23.91
N PHE A 15 4.70 -17.85 23.28
CA PHE A 15 5.31 -17.46 22.02
C PHE A 15 4.32 -17.42 20.87
N MET A 16 3.33 -18.32 20.82
CA MET A 16 2.24 -18.25 19.83
C MET A 16 1.36 -17.01 20.01
N LEU A 17 1.02 -16.66 21.25
CA LEU A 17 0.19 -15.49 21.54
C LEU A 17 0.94 -14.17 21.37
N THR A 18 2.25 -14.14 21.61
CA THR A 18 3.09 -12.95 21.41
C THR A 18 3.71 -12.83 20.02
N SER A 19 3.54 -13.86 19.18
CA SER A 19 3.96 -13.82 17.78
C SER A 19 3.06 -12.87 17.00
N THR A 20 3.40 -11.59 17.04
CA THR A 20 2.80 -10.60 16.15
C THR A 20 3.38 -10.79 14.77
N PHE A 21 2.52 -11.13 13.81
CA PHE A 21 2.89 -11.09 12.40
C PHE A 21 3.14 -9.62 12.00
N VAL A 22 4.40 -9.22 12.01
CA VAL A 22 4.78 -7.91 11.46
C VAL A 22 4.51 -7.97 9.96
N LYS A 23 3.52 -7.22 9.51
CA LYS A 23 3.23 -7.05 8.09
C LYS A 23 4.49 -6.47 7.44
N ASN A 24 5.09 -7.21 6.53
CA ASN A 24 6.25 -6.73 5.79
C ASN A 24 5.80 -5.55 4.94
N GLU A 25 6.29 -4.34 5.22
CA GLU A 25 6.09 -3.18 4.37
C GLU A 25 7.19 -3.16 3.30
N PRO A 26 6.96 -3.69 2.09
CA PRO A 26 7.97 -3.75 1.03
C PRO A 26 8.35 -2.35 0.53
N VAL A 27 7.50 -1.37 0.79
CA VAL A 27 7.72 0.03 0.42
C VAL A 27 7.76 0.89 1.68
N LYS A 28 8.96 1.33 2.07
CA LYS A 28 9.15 2.21 3.22
C LYS A 28 9.01 3.67 2.79
N VAL A 29 8.18 4.43 3.52
CA VAL A 29 7.94 5.86 3.28
C VAL A 29 8.37 6.65 4.51
N ASN A 30 9.34 7.55 4.35
CA ASN A 30 9.75 8.51 5.37
C ASN A 30 8.86 9.75 5.27
N VAL A 31 7.80 9.80 6.06
CA VAL A 31 6.87 10.95 6.03
C VAL A 31 7.46 12.18 6.71
N PRO A 32 7.19 13.39 6.18
CA PRO A 32 7.64 14.62 6.78
C PRO A 32 7.00 14.85 8.15
N GLY A 33 7.71 15.52 9.06
CA GLY A 33 7.18 15.89 10.38
C GLY A 33 6.11 16.99 10.29
N SER A 34 5.04 16.85 11.05
CA SER A 34 3.96 17.81 11.20
C SER A 34 3.66 18.08 12.69
N VAL A 35 3.11 19.22 12.98
CA VAL A 35 2.64 19.59 14.33
C VAL A 35 1.18 19.21 14.57
N SER A 36 0.50 18.69 13.56
CA SER A 36 -0.92 18.32 13.63
C SER A 36 -1.08 16.80 13.75
N GLU A 37 -1.78 16.36 14.78
CA GLU A 37 -2.12 14.96 15.02
C GLU A 37 -3.51 14.67 14.45
N ILE A 38 -3.58 14.32 13.18
CA ILE A 38 -4.82 13.82 12.58
C ILE A 38 -4.83 12.30 12.74
N LYS A 39 -5.74 11.78 13.58
CA LYS A 39 -5.94 10.35 13.72
C LYS A 39 -6.65 9.82 12.46
N VAL A 40 -5.94 9.01 11.70
CA VAL A 40 -6.53 8.23 10.60
C VAL A 40 -7.31 7.07 11.21
N PRO A 41 -8.52 6.75 10.75
CA PRO A 41 -9.24 5.55 11.19
C PRO A 41 -8.39 4.28 11.05
N GLU A 42 -8.52 3.36 12.01
CA GLU A 42 -7.71 2.12 12.03
C GLU A 42 -8.17 1.08 11.03
N ASN A 43 -9.38 1.19 10.49
CA ASN A 43 -9.97 0.20 9.59
C ASN A 43 -10.66 0.85 8.39
N GLY A 44 -10.61 0.17 7.26
CA GLY A 44 -11.27 0.60 6.04
C GLY A 44 -10.57 1.80 5.40
N VAL A 45 -9.26 1.79 5.35
CA VAL A 45 -8.43 2.85 4.77
C VAL A 45 -7.71 2.35 3.52
N LEU A 46 -7.87 3.07 2.43
CA LEU A 46 -7.02 2.99 1.25
C LEU A 46 -5.85 3.96 1.42
N THR A 47 -4.68 3.45 1.65
CA THR A 47 -3.47 4.26 1.80
C THR A 47 -2.75 4.36 0.46
N ILE A 48 -2.56 5.57 -0.01
CA ILE A 48 -1.77 5.90 -1.20
C ILE A 48 -0.37 6.31 -0.74
N LEU A 49 0.64 5.60 -1.21
CA LEU A 49 2.03 5.83 -0.86
C LEU A 49 2.74 6.47 -2.06
N VAL A 50 3.42 7.58 -1.84
CA VAL A 50 4.22 8.27 -2.86
C VAL A 50 5.67 8.24 -2.45
N ASN A 51 6.50 7.55 -3.23
CA ASN A 51 7.93 7.43 -3.00
C ASN A 51 8.73 8.06 -4.14
N PRO A 52 9.95 8.54 -3.88
CA PRO A 52 10.86 8.92 -4.95
C PRO A 52 11.31 7.67 -5.71
N LYS A 53 11.27 7.72 -7.02
CA LYS A 53 11.88 6.70 -7.87
C LYS A 53 13.40 6.82 -7.76
N LYS A 54 14.05 5.70 -7.49
CA LYS A 54 15.50 5.62 -7.35
C LYS A 54 16.11 4.90 -8.55
N ASP A 55 17.28 5.34 -8.95
CA ASP A 55 18.10 4.63 -9.93
C ASP A 55 18.76 3.38 -9.33
N SER A 56 19.46 2.61 -10.14
CA SER A 56 20.20 1.41 -9.70
C SER A 56 21.31 1.70 -8.67
N ALA A 57 21.71 2.97 -8.51
CA ALA A 57 22.67 3.43 -7.52
C ALA A 57 22.00 3.96 -6.24
N GLY A 58 20.66 3.95 -6.19
CA GLY A 58 19.87 4.41 -5.04
C GLY A 58 19.62 5.91 -4.99
N ASN A 59 19.99 6.68 -6.02
CA ASN A 59 19.77 8.13 -6.08
C ASN A 59 18.37 8.44 -6.61
N PRO A 60 17.70 9.49 -6.09
CA PRO A 60 16.39 9.89 -6.61
C PRO A 60 16.51 10.40 -8.05
N THR A 61 15.68 9.89 -8.95
CA THR A 61 15.67 10.28 -10.38
C THR A 61 14.89 11.57 -10.66
N GLY A 62 14.27 12.17 -9.65
CA GLY A 62 13.36 13.30 -9.82
C GLY A 62 11.95 12.91 -10.25
N GLU A 63 11.67 11.63 -10.41
CA GLU A 63 10.35 11.04 -10.62
C GLU A 63 9.82 10.43 -9.34
N GLY A 64 8.50 10.36 -9.18
CA GLY A 64 7.85 9.65 -8.07
C GLY A 64 7.15 8.40 -8.55
N GLN A 65 7.03 7.44 -7.65
CA GLN A 65 6.29 6.19 -7.82
C GLN A 65 5.13 6.17 -6.85
N VAL A 66 4.01 5.61 -7.28
CA VAL A 66 2.79 5.52 -6.49
C VAL A 66 2.47 4.06 -6.21
N PHE A 67 2.17 3.77 -4.95
CA PHE A 67 1.73 2.46 -4.48
C PHE A 67 0.44 2.62 -3.70
N MET A 68 -0.30 1.55 -3.55
CA MET A 68 -1.52 1.51 -2.76
C MET A 68 -1.51 0.35 -1.77
N SER A 69 -2.22 0.54 -0.66
CA SER A 69 -2.43 -0.50 0.35
C SER A 69 -3.82 -0.35 0.93
N ILE A 70 -4.53 -1.46 1.11
CA ILE A 70 -5.82 -1.52 1.80
C ILE A 70 -5.62 -2.33 3.08
N ASP A 71 -6.01 -1.77 4.22
CA ASP A 71 -5.78 -2.42 5.52
C ASP A 71 -6.59 -3.70 5.70
N ASN A 72 -7.81 -3.72 5.18
CA ASN A 72 -8.68 -4.89 5.23
C ASN A 72 -8.34 -5.85 4.09
N THR A 73 -7.87 -7.06 4.45
CA THR A 73 -7.47 -8.10 3.51
C THR A 73 -8.64 -8.60 2.64
N GLU A 74 -9.85 -8.64 3.19
CA GLU A 74 -11.06 -9.06 2.46
C GLU A 74 -11.39 -8.02 1.38
N GLN A 75 -11.47 -6.74 1.76
CA GLN A 75 -11.69 -5.64 0.81
C GLN A 75 -10.61 -5.57 -0.27
N LEU A 76 -9.35 -5.83 0.11
CA LEU A 76 -8.24 -5.89 -0.84
C LEU A 76 -8.46 -7.00 -1.88
N GLY A 77 -8.91 -8.19 -1.44
CA GLY A 77 -9.21 -9.31 -2.31
C GLY A 77 -10.40 -9.04 -3.24
N GLU A 78 -11.46 -8.43 -2.72
CA GLU A 78 -12.63 -8.03 -3.51
C GLU A 78 -12.29 -6.95 -4.54
N THR A 79 -11.47 -5.95 -4.16
CA THR A 79 -10.97 -4.92 -5.06
C THR A 79 -10.17 -5.54 -6.21
N TYR A 80 -9.28 -6.49 -5.89
CA TYR A 80 -8.52 -7.21 -6.92
C TYR A 80 -9.45 -8.02 -7.86
N SER A 81 -10.43 -8.71 -7.31
CA SER A 81 -11.39 -9.50 -8.10
C SER A 81 -12.26 -8.62 -9.01
N THR A 82 -12.56 -7.41 -8.58
CA THR A 82 -13.27 -6.40 -9.39
C THR A 82 -12.42 -5.94 -10.57
N MET A 83 -11.14 -5.70 -10.34
CA MET A 83 -10.18 -5.28 -11.37
C MET A 83 -9.81 -6.40 -12.35
N PHE A 84 -9.74 -7.64 -11.86
CA PHE A 84 -9.37 -8.82 -12.64
C PHE A 84 -10.42 -9.92 -12.57
N PRO A 85 -11.55 -9.77 -13.30
CA PRO A 85 -12.56 -10.81 -13.37
C PRO A 85 -11.97 -12.11 -13.95
N GLY A 86 -11.99 -13.20 -13.16
CA GLY A 86 -11.38 -14.46 -13.55
C GLY A 86 -9.95 -14.70 -13.01
N ALA A 87 -9.52 -13.90 -12.05
CA ALA A 87 -8.30 -14.17 -11.28
C ALA A 87 -8.37 -15.53 -10.59
N SER A 88 -7.26 -16.27 -10.57
CA SER A 88 -7.19 -17.54 -9.87
C SER A 88 -7.14 -17.35 -8.35
N ALA A 89 -7.58 -18.36 -7.60
CA ALA A 89 -7.50 -18.34 -6.13
C ALA A 89 -6.06 -18.18 -5.62
N LEU A 90 -5.08 -18.68 -6.37
CA LEU A 90 -3.65 -18.51 -6.04
C LEU A 90 -3.20 -17.06 -6.21
N GLU A 91 -3.57 -16.41 -7.31
CA GLU A 91 -3.26 -14.98 -7.54
C GLU A 91 -3.87 -14.11 -6.45
N LEU A 92 -5.12 -14.39 -6.08
CA LEU A 92 -5.83 -13.68 -5.02
C LEU A 92 -5.13 -13.85 -3.65
N ASP A 93 -4.75 -15.08 -3.28
CA ASP A 93 -4.05 -15.36 -2.03
C ASP A 93 -2.68 -14.65 -1.97
N VAL A 94 -1.94 -14.68 -3.07
CA VAL A 94 -0.65 -13.98 -3.16
C VAL A 94 -0.83 -12.47 -3.04
N PHE A 95 -1.79 -11.89 -3.76
CA PHE A 95 -2.04 -10.46 -3.76
C PHE A 95 -2.47 -9.95 -2.37
N THR A 96 -3.37 -10.67 -1.71
CA THR A 96 -3.87 -10.29 -0.38
C THR A 96 -2.80 -10.41 0.71
N ARG A 97 -1.85 -11.34 0.58
CA ARG A 97 -0.71 -11.45 1.50
C ARG A 97 0.30 -10.32 1.36
N GLU A 98 0.50 -9.79 0.16
CA GLU A 98 1.38 -8.64 -0.06
C GLU A 98 0.86 -7.39 0.64
N GLY A 99 -0.44 -7.12 0.58
CA GLY A 99 -1.11 -6.01 1.22
C GLY A 99 -0.79 -4.63 0.65
N THR A 100 0.37 -4.48 -0.03
CA THR A 100 0.79 -3.27 -0.75
C THR A 100 1.04 -3.63 -2.18
N PHE A 101 0.52 -2.86 -3.11
CA PHE A 101 0.66 -3.08 -4.55
C PHE A 101 0.99 -1.78 -5.28
N GLY A 102 1.57 -1.92 -6.46
CA GLY A 102 2.03 -0.78 -7.25
C GLY A 102 2.67 -1.25 -8.55
N ILE A 103 2.12 -2.30 -9.13
CA ILE A 103 2.56 -2.86 -10.40
C ILE A 103 1.54 -2.45 -11.47
N PRO A 104 1.98 -2.03 -12.68
CA PRO A 104 1.08 -1.79 -13.80
C PRO A 104 0.20 -3.01 -14.10
N MET A 105 -1.03 -2.79 -14.56
CA MET A 105 -2.03 -3.84 -14.74
C MET A 105 -1.60 -4.92 -15.74
N ASP A 106 -0.87 -4.54 -16.77
CA ASP A 106 -0.33 -5.44 -17.79
C ASP A 106 0.74 -6.39 -17.24
N GLU A 107 1.52 -5.96 -16.26
CA GLU A 107 2.56 -6.77 -15.60
C GLU A 107 2.05 -7.53 -14.36
N MET A 108 0.85 -7.27 -13.87
CA MET A 108 0.33 -7.80 -12.60
C MET A 108 0.33 -9.33 -12.55
N LYS A 109 -0.13 -10.01 -13.60
CA LYS A 109 -0.15 -11.47 -13.66
C LYS A 109 1.26 -12.07 -13.62
N THR A 110 2.19 -11.47 -14.35
CA THR A 110 3.60 -11.89 -14.34
C THR A 110 4.20 -11.70 -12.96
N TYR A 111 3.95 -10.55 -12.33
CA TYR A 111 4.41 -10.25 -10.98
C TYR A 111 3.91 -11.29 -9.95
N LEU A 112 2.63 -11.63 -9.95
CA LEU A 112 2.05 -12.59 -9.00
C LEU A 112 2.57 -14.03 -9.21
N SER A 113 3.06 -14.37 -10.39
CA SER A 113 3.69 -15.67 -10.68
C SER A 113 5.13 -15.78 -10.16
N LEU A 114 5.78 -14.68 -9.79
CA LEU A 114 7.14 -14.66 -9.28
C LEU A 114 7.23 -15.19 -7.85
N SER A 115 8.44 -15.62 -7.46
CA SER A 115 8.72 -15.95 -6.06
C SER A 115 8.67 -14.70 -5.17
N THR A 116 8.44 -14.90 -3.87
CA THR A 116 8.36 -13.79 -2.88
C THR A 116 9.58 -12.88 -2.93
N ASP A 117 10.79 -13.45 -3.01
CA ASP A 117 12.03 -12.65 -3.08
C ASP A 117 12.13 -11.80 -4.34
N GLN A 118 11.65 -12.33 -5.47
CA GLN A 118 11.62 -11.60 -6.74
C GLN A 118 10.59 -10.47 -6.70
N ARG A 119 9.41 -10.72 -6.12
CA ARG A 119 8.38 -9.70 -5.95
C ARG A 119 8.86 -8.55 -5.06
N GLN A 120 9.48 -8.85 -3.93
CA GLN A 120 10.03 -7.84 -3.01
C GLN A 120 11.10 -6.95 -3.65
N LYS A 121 11.87 -7.48 -4.61
CA LYS A 121 12.85 -6.70 -5.37
C LYS A 121 12.22 -5.91 -6.51
N MET A 122 11.16 -6.44 -7.12
CA MET A 122 10.50 -5.82 -8.27
C MET A 122 9.57 -4.68 -7.85
N LEU A 123 8.78 -4.86 -6.79
CA LEU A 123 7.77 -3.89 -6.36
C LEU A 123 8.33 -2.47 -6.18
N PRO A 124 9.47 -2.25 -5.47
CA PRO A 124 10.00 -0.90 -5.28
C PRO A 124 10.52 -0.23 -6.56
N THR A 125 10.69 -0.99 -7.65
CA THR A 125 11.16 -0.45 -8.93
C THR A 125 10.04 0.00 -9.86
N LYS A 126 8.81 -0.39 -9.55
CA LYS A 126 7.60 -0.10 -10.32
C LYS A 126 6.76 0.97 -9.64
N GLY A 127 5.58 1.19 -10.07
CA GLY A 127 4.60 2.11 -9.51
C GLY A 127 3.34 2.07 -10.37
N ILE A 128 2.21 2.44 -9.81
CA ILE A 128 0.95 2.56 -10.55
C ILE A 128 1.06 3.75 -11.49
N PRO A 129 0.79 3.58 -12.79
CA PRO A 129 0.75 4.67 -13.76
C PRO A 129 -0.34 5.70 -13.42
N LEU A 130 0.04 6.98 -13.48
CA LEU A 130 -0.86 8.12 -13.30
C LEU A 130 -1.29 8.73 -14.65
N ASP A 131 -0.83 8.18 -15.75
CA ASP A 131 -1.18 8.68 -17.07
C ASP A 131 -2.47 8.00 -17.55
N SER A 132 -3.38 8.81 -18.11
CA SER A 132 -4.63 8.32 -18.67
C SER A 132 -4.37 7.39 -19.86
N ILE A 133 -5.11 6.29 -19.93
CA ILE A 133 -5.08 5.36 -21.06
C ILE A 133 -6.10 5.85 -22.10
N ASP A 134 -5.64 6.19 -23.29
CA ASP A 134 -6.46 6.63 -24.42
C ASP A 134 -7.49 7.73 -24.11
N GLY A 135 -7.15 8.64 -23.19
CA GLY A 135 -8.04 9.73 -22.76
C GLY A 135 -9.17 9.30 -21.82
N GLY A 136 -9.09 8.08 -21.29
CA GLY A 136 -9.96 7.55 -20.24
C GLY A 136 -9.38 7.72 -18.83
N MET A 137 -9.80 6.87 -17.91
CA MET A 137 -9.27 6.84 -16.55
C MET A 137 -7.83 6.32 -16.53
N SER A 138 -7.01 6.86 -15.63
CA SER A 138 -5.69 6.30 -15.33
C SER A 138 -5.83 4.97 -14.57
N GLU A 139 -4.80 4.11 -14.59
CA GLU A 139 -4.80 2.89 -13.76
C GLU A 139 -4.99 3.20 -12.28
N PHE A 140 -4.42 4.32 -11.82
CA PHE A 140 -4.62 4.82 -10.48
C PHE A 140 -6.10 5.07 -10.15
N GLN A 141 -6.80 5.78 -11.05
CA GLN A 141 -8.23 6.06 -10.89
C GLN A 141 -9.06 4.77 -10.91
N MET A 142 -8.73 3.82 -11.78
CA MET A 142 -9.42 2.53 -11.82
C MET A 142 -9.30 1.76 -10.49
N TRP A 143 -8.14 1.78 -9.85
CA TRP A 143 -7.94 1.15 -8.55
C TRP A 143 -8.73 1.84 -7.43
N VAL A 144 -8.76 3.17 -7.43
CA VAL A 144 -9.57 3.94 -6.46
C VAL A 144 -11.05 3.66 -6.64
N ASP A 145 -11.53 3.66 -7.89
CA ASP A 145 -12.93 3.36 -8.23
C ASP A 145 -13.30 1.93 -7.79
N ALA A 146 -12.47 0.94 -8.10
CA ALA A 146 -12.69 -0.43 -7.67
C ALA A 146 -12.75 -0.57 -6.14
N ALA A 147 -11.89 0.13 -5.39
CA ALA A 147 -11.93 0.14 -3.94
C ALA A 147 -13.21 0.81 -3.40
N ARG A 148 -13.69 1.87 -4.05
CA ARG A 148 -14.97 2.52 -3.74
C ARG A 148 -16.17 1.63 -4.03
N ASN A 149 -16.15 0.90 -5.13
CA ASN A 149 -17.23 -0.04 -5.47
C ASN A 149 -17.35 -1.18 -4.45
N VAL A 150 -16.24 -1.60 -3.83
CA VAL A 150 -16.23 -2.59 -2.74
C VAL A 150 -16.69 -1.98 -1.42
N ASN A 151 -16.26 -0.74 -1.12
CA ASN A 151 -16.64 -0.04 0.11
C ASN A 151 -16.80 1.47 -0.15
N GLU A 152 -18.02 1.92 -0.31
CA GLU A 152 -18.35 3.34 -0.53
C GLU A 152 -17.84 4.28 0.57
N ASN A 153 -17.66 3.76 1.79
CA ASN A 153 -17.20 4.54 2.95
C ASN A 153 -15.68 4.40 3.19
N ILE A 154 -14.92 3.79 2.28
CA ILE A 154 -13.47 3.65 2.41
C ILE A 154 -12.84 5.04 2.57
N LYS A 155 -11.95 5.20 3.55
CA LYS A 155 -11.23 6.46 3.75
C LYS A 155 -9.95 6.44 2.93
N ILE A 156 -9.63 7.57 2.31
CA ILE A 156 -8.40 7.71 1.54
C ILE A 156 -7.36 8.40 2.40
N ALA A 157 -6.17 7.82 2.49
CA ALA A 157 -5.03 8.40 3.18
C ALA A 157 -3.86 8.54 2.20
N LEU A 158 -3.21 9.69 2.17
CA LEU A 158 -2.04 9.98 1.36
C LEU A 158 -0.80 10.04 2.25
N LYS A 159 0.16 9.15 1.99
CA LYS A 159 1.44 9.05 2.69
C LYS A 159 2.57 9.32 1.70
N ALA A 160 3.10 10.53 1.68
CA ALA A 160 4.18 10.93 0.79
C ALA A 160 5.53 10.95 1.53
N ASP A 161 6.55 10.40 0.89
CA ASP A 161 7.93 10.50 1.40
C ASP A 161 8.43 11.95 1.32
N ALA A 162 9.20 12.39 2.32
CA ALA A 162 9.73 13.75 2.40
C ALA A 162 10.63 14.12 1.21
N SER A 163 11.21 13.13 0.55
CA SER A 163 12.05 13.29 -0.64
C SER A 163 11.29 13.08 -1.95
N SER A 164 9.96 12.83 -1.89
CA SER A 164 9.14 12.66 -3.09
C SER A 164 9.02 13.96 -3.88
N PRO A 165 9.09 13.91 -5.21
CA PRO A 165 8.88 15.07 -6.04
C PRO A 165 7.47 15.63 -5.85
N TYR A 166 7.38 16.91 -5.53
CA TYR A 166 6.09 17.61 -5.36
C TYR A 166 5.18 17.47 -6.59
N LYS A 167 5.78 17.41 -7.79
CA LYS A 167 5.03 17.19 -9.04
C LYS A 167 4.20 15.91 -9.01
N THR A 168 4.76 14.82 -8.49
CA THR A 168 4.04 13.52 -8.40
C THR A 168 2.95 13.57 -7.35
N VAL A 169 3.23 14.15 -6.18
CA VAL A 169 2.23 14.33 -5.11
C VAL A 169 1.06 15.16 -5.63
N LYS A 170 1.36 16.28 -6.30
CA LYS A 170 0.34 17.14 -6.91
C LYS A 170 -0.48 16.40 -7.98
N LYS A 171 0.16 15.55 -8.79
CA LYS A 171 -0.54 14.76 -9.81
C LYS A 171 -1.51 13.78 -9.15
N VAL A 172 -1.10 13.07 -8.10
CA VAL A 172 -1.99 12.18 -7.33
C VAL A 172 -3.18 12.96 -6.75
N MET A 173 -2.94 14.15 -6.18
CA MET A 173 -4.01 14.99 -5.64
C MET A 173 -4.99 15.44 -6.73
N ASN A 174 -4.50 15.78 -7.91
CA ASN A 174 -5.35 16.15 -9.04
C ASN A 174 -6.18 14.93 -9.52
N GLU A 175 -5.57 13.75 -9.65
CA GLU A 175 -6.28 12.52 -10.02
C GLU A 175 -7.44 12.20 -9.04
N LEU A 176 -7.21 12.40 -7.74
CA LEU A 176 -8.26 12.23 -6.73
C LEU A 176 -9.35 13.30 -6.87
N GLN A 177 -8.96 14.54 -7.13
CA GLN A 177 -9.90 15.65 -7.30
C GLN A 177 -10.78 15.47 -8.54
N ASP A 178 -10.22 14.93 -9.63
CA ASP A 178 -10.94 14.62 -10.86
C ASP A 178 -11.99 13.51 -10.68
N MET A 179 -11.86 12.72 -9.61
CA MET A 179 -12.82 11.71 -9.17
C MET A 179 -13.80 12.21 -8.09
N ASP A 180 -13.85 13.52 -7.82
CA ASP A 180 -14.60 14.13 -6.70
C ASP A 180 -14.16 13.64 -5.29
N GLU A 181 -12.99 12.98 -5.20
CA GLU A 181 -12.40 12.51 -3.95
C GLU A 181 -11.57 13.62 -3.29
N SER A 182 -12.25 14.67 -2.82
CA SER A 182 -11.61 15.83 -2.20
C SER A 182 -11.28 15.65 -0.71
N HIS A 183 -11.80 14.58 -0.07
CA HIS A 183 -11.61 14.31 1.34
C HIS A 183 -10.64 13.15 1.57
N TYR A 184 -9.37 13.46 1.77
CA TYR A 184 -8.33 12.49 2.10
C TYR A 184 -7.50 12.94 3.31
N TYR A 185 -6.96 11.99 4.05
CA TYR A 185 -6.09 12.23 5.19
C TYR A 185 -4.64 12.28 4.73
N MET A 186 -3.91 13.32 5.07
CA MET A 186 -2.47 13.35 4.83
C MET A 186 -1.73 12.82 6.06
N ILE A 187 -1.05 11.71 5.90
CA ILE A 187 -0.28 11.07 6.98
C ILE A 187 1.10 11.73 7.06
N THR A 188 1.40 12.28 8.24
CA THR A 188 2.69 12.91 8.56
C THR A 188 3.16 12.41 9.92
N ASN A 189 4.47 12.45 10.19
CA ASN A 189 4.99 12.19 11.52
C ASN A 189 4.88 13.45 12.40
N LEU A 190 4.64 13.27 13.70
CA LEU A 190 4.78 14.35 14.66
C LEU A 190 6.24 14.81 14.70
N LYS A 191 6.48 16.10 14.47
CA LYS A 191 7.77 16.71 14.77
C LYS A 191 7.95 16.66 16.28
N ALA A 192 8.99 15.98 16.77
CA ALA A 192 9.38 16.15 18.15
C ALA A 192 9.65 17.64 18.37
N SER A 193 8.96 18.25 19.36
CA SER A 193 9.29 19.59 19.80
C SER A 193 10.74 19.55 20.30
N GLU A 194 11.64 20.21 19.56
CA GLU A 194 12.94 20.57 20.10
C GLU A 194 12.68 21.63 21.16
N ASP A 195 12.75 21.22 22.46
CA ASP A 195 12.88 22.12 23.61
C ASP A 195 14.30 22.69 23.65
#